data_9a99ea70eb68ab417ef53a56b0eb3b82
#
_entry.id   9a99ea70eb68ab417ef53a56b0eb3b82
#
_cell.length_a   1.000
_cell.length_b   1.000
_cell.length_c   1.000
_cell.angle_alpha   90.00
_cell.angle_beta   90.00
_cell.angle_gamma   90.00
#
_symmetry.space_group_name_H-M   'P 1'
#
loop_
_entity.id
_entity.type
_entity.pdbx_description
1 polymer ?
#
loop_
_entity_poly.entity_id
_entity_poly.type
_entity_poly.pdbx_seq_one_letter_code
_entity_poly.pdbx_strand_id
1 'polypeptide(L)'
;DKMSVFRVGSNEFLIIAEESRKEILLSFARLIQNTILEQKEDKPKVIQPITFSIGIAWDKNMAESARKLFRQARRAAFYAKGNGKNRIEIYEKSFEGQEQSREKGYEQVTPTIFALMAAVDAKDSFTFEHSENVSGYAMKLAAKMGLPKDDIQTAKVAGLLHDIGKIGIPESILKKKGKLTDEEYEVMKTHVENSIEMIHFLPNMNYVIPAVLSHHERYDGKGYPGGVKGTDIPLLGRILAVCDSFDAMVSRRAYKDALSVEYAIGELEKGKGTQFDPDVAEAFIELIEEDPSFQVKAS
;
A
#
# COMPACT_ATOMS: atom_id res chain seq x y z
N ASP A 1 7.71 8.70 -35.53
CA ASP A 1 7.92 7.87 -34.34
C ASP A 1 6.60 7.78 -33.60
N LYS A 2 6.02 6.57 -33.46
CA LYS A 2 4.76 6.39 -32.75
C LYS A 2 5.05 6.25 -31.27
N MET A 3 4.53 7.19 -30.50
CA MET A 3 4.51 7.11 -29.04
C MET A 3 3.07 7.05 -28.55
N SER A 4 2.82 6.24 -27.57
CA SER A 4 1.52 6.15 -26.88
C SER A 4 1.72 6.33 -25.38
N VAL A 5 0.87 7.15 -24.75
CA VAL A 5 0.93 7.45 -23.33
C VAL A 5 -0.34 6.94 -22.66
N PHE A 6 -0.17 6.18 -21.58
CA PHE A 6 -1.26 5.58 -20.81
C PHE A 6 -1.11 5.96 -19.33
N ARG A 7 -2.21 6.29 -18.68
CA ARG A 7 -2.24 6.38 -17.22
C ARG A 7 -2.54 4.99 -16.67
N VAL A 8 -1.61 4.44 -15.88
CA VAL A 8 -1.69 3.06 -15.34
C VAL A 8 -1.88 3.02 -13.82
N GLY A 9 -1.96 4.19 -13.20
CA GLY A 9 -2.19 4.34 -11.75
C GLY A 9 -2.47 5.80 -11.40
N SER A 10 -2.72 6.09 -10.13
CA SER A 10 -3.03 7.46 -9.65
C SER A 10 -1.92 8.46 -10.00
N ASN A 11 -0.66 8.04 -9.90
CA ASN A 11 0.55 8.82 -10.17
C ASN A 11 1.55 8.07 -11.07
N GLU A 12 1.10 7.07 -11.82
CA GLU A 12 1.93 6.29 -12.73
C GLU A 12 1.46 6.43 -14.16
N PHE A 13 2.42 6.67 -15.06
CA PHE A 13 2.21 6.75 -16.50
C PHE A 13 3.11 5.75 -17.21
N LEU A 14 2.59 5.12 -18.25
CA LEU A 14 3.33 4.24 -19.16
C LEU A 14 3.46 4.95 -20.50
N ILE A 15 4.69 5.02 -21.01
CA ILE A 15 4.98 5.50 -22.34
C ILE A 15 5.50 4.31 -23.15
N ILE A 16 4.86 4.03 -24.26
CA ILE A 16 5.30 3.03 -25.24
C ILE A 16 5.83 3.78 -26.45
N ALA A 17 7.08 3.50 -26.82
CA ALA A 17 7.73 4.10 -27.98
C ALA A 17 8.26 2.99 -28.90
N GLU A 18 8.05 3.15 -30.22
CA GLU A 18 8.65 2.31 -31.24
C GLU A 18 10.08 2.79 -31.52
N GLU A 19 10.98 2.59 -30.57
CA GLU A 19 12.38 3.01 -30.66
C GLU A 19 13.29 1.93 -30.06
N SER A 20 14.32 1.53 -30.80
CA SER A 20 15.27 0.49 -30.41
C SER A 20 16.60 1.03 -29.89
N ARG A 21 16.84 2.34 -29.97
CA ARG A 21 18.09 2.97 -29.53
C ARG A 21 17.98 3.47 -28.11
N LYS A 22 18.78 2.88 -27.23
CA LYS A 22 18.82 3.18 -25.79
C LYS A 22 19.06 4.66 -25.49
N GLU A 23 19.94 5.29 -26.28
CA GLU A 23 20.35 6.69 -26.10
C GLU A 23 19.19 7.64 -26.33
N ILE A 24 18.32 7.33 -27.31
CA ILE A 24 17.13 8.15 -27.59
C ILE A 24 16.11 8.05 -26.49
N LEU A 25 15.86 6.83 -25.97
CA LEU A 25 14.95 6.61 -24.85
C LEU A 25 15.43 7.36 -23.59
N LEU A 26 16.74 7.34 -23.32
CA LEU A 26 17.35 8.11 -22.22
C LEU A 26 17.19 9.62 -22.39
N SER A 27 17.45 10.13 -23.60
CA SER A 27 17.33 11.55 -23.91
C SER A 27 15.89 12.01 -23.75
N PHE A 28 14.92 11.20 -24.17
CA PHE A 28 13.51 11.48 -24.02
C PHE A 28 13.08 11.48 -22.53
N ALA A 29 13.54 10.51 -21.75
CA ALA A 29 13.26 10.48 -20.33
C ALA A 29 13.83 11.70 -19.57
N ARG A 30 15.03 12.15 -19.95
CA ARG A 30 15.62 13.41 -19.43
C ARG A 30 14.81 14.64 -19.82
N LEU A 31 14.32 14.68 -21.07
CA LEU A 31 13.46 15.77 -21.52
C LEU A 31 12.19 15.86 -20.68
N ILE A 32 11.52 14.74 -20.43
CA ILE A 32 10.33 14.69 -19.54
C ILE A 32 10.67 15.24 -18.15
N GLN A 33 11.78 14.79 -17.55
CA GLN A 33 12.21 15.24 -16.23
C GLN A 33 12.46 16.76 -16.20
N ASN A 34 13.17 17.29 -17.19
CA ASN A 34 13.54 18.71 -17.27
C ASN A 34 12.34 19.61 -17.58
N THR A 35 11.47 19.24 -18.51
CA THR A 35 10.29 20.04 -18.88
C THR A 35 9.39 20.32 -17.67
N ILE A 36 9.29 19.38 -16.75
CA ILE A 36 8.47 19.55 -15.55
C ILE A 36 9.17 20.40 -14.50
N LEU A 37 10.51 20.35 -14.43
CA LEU A 37 11.29 21.25 -13.58
C LEU A 37 11.24 22.71 -14.06
N GLU A 38 11.14 22.94 -15.37
CA GLU A 38 11.10 24.29 -15.98
C GLU A 38 9.71 24.95 -15.88
N GLN A 39 8.63 24.22 -15.72
CA GLN A 39 7.28 24.78 -15.54
C GLN A 39 7.05 25.49 -14.18
N LYS A 40 8.11 25.72 -13.40
CA LYS A 40 8.06 26.34 -12.07
C LYS A 40 7.89 27.87 -12.05
N GLU A 41 8.05 28.57 -13.18
CA GLU A 41 8.14 30.04 -13.14
C GLU A 41 6.78 30.76 -13.07
N ASP A 42 5.62 30.10 -13.34
CA ASP A 42 4.35 30.80 -13.51
C ASP A 42 3.18 30.36 -12.57
N LYS A 43 3.42 29.62 -11.50
CA LYS A 43 2.32 29.18 -10.59
C LYS A 43 2.61 29.46 -9.11
N PRO A 44 1.54 29.81 -8.33
CA PRO A 44 1.67 30.14 -6.92
C PRO A 44 2.27 28.95 -6.14
N LYS A 45 3.19 29.27 -5.22
CA LYS A 45 3.97 28.39 -4.34
C LYS A 45 3.39 26.98 -4.13
N VAL A 46 3.74 26.03 -4.98
CA VAL A 46 3.62 24.61 -4.66
C VAL A 46 4.67 24.29 -3.60
N ILE A 47 4.25 23.84 -2.45
CA ILE A 47 5.08 23.63 -1.25
C ILE A 47 6.15 22.55 -1.47
N GLN A 48 5.99 21.65 -2.46
CA GLN A 48 7.00 20.67 -2.85
C GLN A 48 7.15 20.57 -4.38
N PRO A 49 8.38 20.46 -4.91
CA PRO A 49 8.58 20.27 -6.33
C PRO A 49 8.11 18.89 -6.77
N ILE A 50 7.27 18.82 -7.81
CA ILE A 50 6.92 17.58 -8.47
C ILE A 50 8.19 17.00 -9.11
N THR A 51 8.51 15.73 -8.82
CA THR A 51 9.65 15.02 -9.38
C THR A 51 9.21 13.69 -9.98
N PHE A 52 9.97 13.17 -10.94
CA PHE A 52 9.67 11.89 -11.59
C PHE A 52 10.79 10.89 -11.41
N SER A 53 10.42 9.69 -10.97
CA SER A 53 11.27 8.51 -11.06
C SER A 53 10.85 7.72 -12.28
N ILE A 54 11.77 7.54 -13.22
CA ILE A 54 11.50 6.95 -14.54
C ILE A 54 12.25 5.63 -14.66
N GLY A 55 11.53 4.56 -14.99
CA GLY A 55 12.11 3.28 -15.32
C GLY A 55 11.98 2.99 -16.82
N ILE A 56 13.08 2.59 -17.45
CA ILE A 56 13.14 2.28 -18.88
C ILE A 56 13.42 0.80 -19.05
N ALA A 57 12.61 0.12 -19.84
CA ALA A 57 12.94 -1.18 -20.41
C ALA A 57 12.92 -1.07 -21.93
N TRP A 58 13.86 -1.74 -22.57
CA TRP A 58 13.98 -1.74 -24.02
C TRP A 58 14.48 -3.10 -24.52
N ASP A 59 14.10 -3.45 -25.74
CA ASP A 59 14.60 -4.63 -26.43
C ASP A 59 15.07 -4.23 -27.83
N LYS A 60 16.37 -4.40 -28.05
CA LYS A 60 17.02 -4.07 -29.32
C LYS A 60 16.43 -4.86 -30.51
N ASN A 61 15.97 -6.07 -30.25
CA ASN A 61 15.52 -7.02 -31.28
C ASN A 61 14.00 -7.06 -31.41
N MET A 62 13.25 -6.31 -30.61
CA MET A 62 11.78 -6.34 -30.53
C MET A 62 11.19 -7.74 -30.37
N ALA A 63 11.94 -8.66 -29.75
CA ALA A 63 11.57 -10.06 -29.57
C ALA A 63 10.81 -10.32 -28.27
N GLU A 64 10.93 -9.40 -27.31
CA GLU A 64 10.30 -9.55 -25.98
C GLU A 64 8.83 -9.16 -26.00
N SER A 65 8.02 -9.85 -25.22
CA SER A 65 6.60 -9.51 -25.10
C SER A 65 6.39 -8.16 -24.40
N ALA A 66 5.39 -7.40 -24.82
CA ALA A 66 5.02 -6.12 -24.20
C ALA A 66 4.79 -6.25 -22.68
N ARG A 67 4.20 -7.39 -22.23
CA ARG A 67 4.01 -7.68 -20.79
C ARG A 67 5.35 -7.81 -20.05
N LYS A 68 6.38 -8.39 -20.68
CA LYS A 68 7.70 -8.52 -20.08
C LYS A 68 8.40 -7.17 -20.00
N LEU A 69 8.41 -6.40 -21.08
CA LEU A 69 8.97 -5.03 -21.09
C LEU A 69 8.28 -4.12 -20.07
N PHE A 70 6.96 -4.20 -19.97
CA PHE A 70 6.22 -3.43 -18.95
C PHE A 70 6.66 -3.77 -17.52
N ARG A 71 6.79 -5.07 -17.18
CA ARG A 71 7.29 -5.48 -15.86
C ARG A 71 8.71 -4.99 -15.61
N GLN A 72 9.57 -5.07 -16.61
CA GLN A 72 10.95 -4.60 -16.53
C GLN A 72 11.02 -3.09 -16.30
N ALA A 73 10.24 -2.30 -17.03
CA ALA A 73 10.16 -0.85 -16.85
C ALA A 73 9.66 -0.47 -15.45
N ARG A 74 8.60 -1.15 -14.96
CA ARG A 74 8.10 -0.93 -13.59
C ARG A 74 9.17 -1.26 -12.54
N ARG A 75 9.97 -2.31 -12.72
CA ARG A 75 11.08 -2.64 -11.82
C ARG A 75 12.14 -1.55 -11.79
N ALA A 76 12.53 -1.05 -12.95
CA ALA A 76 13.49 0.04 -13.03
C ALA A 76 12.95 1.31 -12.37
N ALA A 77 11.67 1.65 -12.58
CA ALA A 77 11.02 2.78 -11.92
C ALA A 77 10.94 2.61 -10.40
N PHE A 78 10.67 1.39 -9.94
CA PHE A 78 10.70 1.05 -8.52
C PHE A 78 12.09 1.23 -7.92
N TYR A 79 13.13 0.75 -8.63
CA TYR A 79 14.52 0.95 -8.21
C TYR A 79 14.90 2.43 -8.15
N ALA A 80 14.45 3.22 -9.13
CA ALA A 80 14.63 4.68 -9.11
C ALA A 80 13.97 5.35 -7.89
N LYS A 81 12.75 4.90 -7.52
CA LYS A 81 12.05 5.37 -6.32
C LYS A 81 12.78 5.00 -5.03
N GLY A 82 13.32 3.78 -4.94
CA GLY A 82 14.04 3.27 -3.76
C GLY A 82 15.42 3.90 -3.55
N ASN A 83 16.08 4.36 -4.62
CA ASN A 83 17.44 4.90 -4.58
C ASN A 83 17.49 6.44 -4.65
N GLY A 84 16.61 7.12 -3.90
CA GLY A 84 16.66 8.57 -3.74
C GLY A 84 15.66 9.35 -4.61
N LYS A 85 14.78 8.68 -5.37
CA LYS A 85 13.76 9.31 -6.23
C LYS A 85 14.35 10.25 -7.30
N ASN A 86 13.52 10.90 -8.09
CA ASN A 86 13.90 11.91 -9.10
C ASN A 86 15.07 11.49 -10.01
N ARG A 87 15.07 10.26 -10.47
CA ARG A 87 16.13 9.68 -11.29
C ARG A 87 15.58 8.77 -12.38
N ILE A 88 16.40 8.50 -13.38
CA ILE A 88 16.11 7.61 -14.48
C ILE A 88 16.94 6.35 -14.30
N GLU A 89 16.29 5.20 -14.30
CA GLU A 89 16.94 3.90 -14.25
C GLU A 89 16.56 3.08 -15.48
N ILE A 90 17.54 2.40 -16.04
CA ILE A 90 17.33 1.44 -17.11
C ILE A 90 17.33 0.06 -16.50
N TYR A 91 16.36 -0.76 -16.91
CA TYR A 91 16.29 -2.14 -16.48
C TYR A 91 17.57 -2.90 -16.83
N GLU A 92 18.13 -3.54 -15.83
CA GLU A 92 19.26 -4.46 -15.94
C GLU A 92 18.88 -5.82 -15.35
N LYS A 93 19.51 -6.92 -15.87
CA LYS A 93 19.26 -8.28 -15.34
C LYS A 93 19.61 -8.41 -13.85
N SER A 94 20.52 -7.59 -13.35
CA SER A 94 20.81 -7.46 -11.91
C SER A 94 19.58 -7.11 -11.07
N PHE A 95 18.58 -6.46 -11.68
CA PHE A 95 17.29 -6.19 -11.03
C PHE A 95 16.41 -7.45 -10.89
N GLU A 96 16.68 -8.54 -11.64
CA GLU A 96 15.98 -9.85 -11.48
C GLU A 96 16.39 -10.57 -10.19
N GLY A 97 17.62 -10.39 -9.73
CA GLY A 97 18.09 -10.91 -8.43
C GLY A 97 17.44 -10.24 -7.22
N GLN A 98 16.76 -9.12 -7.40
CA GLN A 98 16.04 -8.43 -6.33
C GLN A 98 14.60 -8.94 -6.12
N GLU A 99 14.08 -9.86 -6.95
CA GLU A 99 12.85 -10.62 -6.62
C GLU A 99 13.07 -11.62 -5.48
N GLN A 100 14.27 -12.23 -5.40
CA GLN A 100 14.70 -12.90 -4.16
C GLN A 100 14.89 -11.93 -2.99
N SER A 101 14.81 -10.63 -3.22
CA SER A 101 15.10 -9.59 -2.24
C SER A 101 13.88 -9.07 -1.48
N ARG A 102 12.62 -9.27 -1.93
CA ARG A 102 11.47 -8.87 -1.08
C ARG A 102 11.40 -9.75 0.15
N GLU A 103 11.56 -11.06 0.00
CA GLU A 103 11.61 -11.99 1.13
C GLU A 103 12.87 -11.77 1.97
N LYS A 104 14.04 -11.68 1.35
CA LYS A 104 15.30 -11.33 2.04
C LYS A 104 15.30 -9.91 2.61
N GLY A 105 14.74 -8.95 1.90
CA GLY A 105 14.56 -7.58 2.38
C GLY A 105 13.63 -7.53 3.59
N TYR A 106 12.54 -8.29 3.57
CA TYR A 106 11.64 -8.46 4.71
C TYR A 106 12.37 -9.13 5.88
N GLU A 107 13.09 -10.23 5.68
CA GLU A 107 13.86 -10.91 6.72
C GLU A 107 14.86 -9.96 7.40
N GLN A 108 15.54 -9.11 6.64
CA GLN A 108 16.50 -8.14 7.19
C GLN A 108 15.85 -7.06 8.07
N VAL A 109 14.64 -6.62 7.73
CA VAL A 109 13.94 -5.56 8.48
C VAL A 109 12.93 -6.11 9.49
N THR A 110 12.66 -7.40 9.48
CA THR A 110 11.71 -8.05 10.39
C THR A 110 11.95 -7.69 11.85
N PRO A 111 13.18 -7.74 12.40
CA PRO A 111 13.41 -7.34 13.79
C PRO A 111 13.06 -5.87 14.04
N THR A 112 13.31 -5.00 13.09
CA THR A 112 12.96 -3.58 13.19
C THR A 112 11.44 -3.36 13.14
N ILE A 113 10.73 -4.09 12.28
CA ILE A 113 9.26 -4.05 12.21
C ILE A 113 8.67 -4.46 13.54
N PHE A 114 9.09 -5.58 14.10
CA PHE A 114 8.61 -6.05 15.41
C PHE A 114 8.95 -5.10 16.54
N ALA A 115 10.13 -4.48 16.53
CA ALA A 115 10.50 -3.46 17.51
C ALA A 115 9.60 -2.21 17.43
N LEU A 116 9.27 -1.77 16.22
CA LEU A 116 8.34 -0.66 16.01
C LEU A 116 6.92 -1.01 16.45
N MET A 117 6.42 -2.20 16.10
CA MET A 117 5.12 -2.69 16.57
C MET A 117 5.05 -2.76 18.09
N ALA A 118 6.09 -3.29 18.75
CA ALA A 118 6.17 -3.34 20.20
C ALA A 118 6.21 -1.94 20.85
N ALA A 119 6.85 -0.96 20.21
CA ALA A 119 6.87 0.42 20.68
C ALA A 119 5.49 1.08 20.59
N VAL A 120 4.73 0.79 19.54
CA VAL A 120 3.34 1.25 19.40
C VAL A 120 2.46 0.58 20.44
N ASP A 121 2.60 -0.74 20.63
CA ASP A 121 1.84 -1.53 21.60
C ASP A 121 2.06 -1.08 23.04
N ALA A 122 3.27 -0.67 23.39
CA ALA A 122 3.57 -0.08 24.70
C ALA A 122 2.77 1.20 24.97
N LYS A 123 2.34 1.90 23.92
CA LYS A 123 1.56 3.13 23.97
C LYS A 123 0.04 2.88 23.84
N ASP A 124 -0.33 1.97 22.94
CA ASP A 124 -1.69 1.54 22.63
C ASP A 124 -1.74 0.01 22.74
N SER A 125 -2.03 -0.52 23.91
CA SER A 125 -1.91 -1.94 24.33
C SER A 125 -2.79 -2.93 23.55
N PHE A 126 -3.08 -2.66 22.30
CA PHE A 126 -3.91 -3.46 21.39
C PHE A 126 -3.26 -3.67 20.01
N THR A 127 -2.21 -2.93 19.70
CA THR A 127 -1.75 -2.75 18.30
C THR A 127 -0.95 -3.95 17.79
N PHE A 128 -0.22 -4.67 18.65
CA PHE A 128 0.67 -5.75 18.21
C PHE A 128 -0.12 -6.95 17.67
N GLU A 129 -0.99 -7.54 18.50
CA GLU A 129 -1.82 -8.69 18.11
C GLU A 129 -2.75 -8.34 16.93
N HIS A 130 -3.33 -7.16 16.96
CA HIS A 130 -4.13 -6.64 15.87
C HIS A 130 -3.38 -6.61 14.53
N SER A 131 -2.17 -6.03 14.51
CA SER A 131 -1.38 -5.97 13.28
C SER A 131 -0.97 -7.35 12.78
N GLU A 132 -0.67 -8.30 13.67
CA GLU A 132 -0.40 -9.69 13.28
C GLU A 132 -1.64 -10.36 12.68
N ASN A 133 -2.81 -10.16 13.28
CA ASN A 133 -4.07 -10.69 12.79
C ASN A 133 -4.41 -10.12 11.40
N VAL A 134 -4.39 -8.78 11.25
CA VAL A 134 -4.65 -8.11 9.96
C VAL A 134 -3.67 -8.58 8.90
N SER A 135 -2.39 -8.74 9.24
CA SER A 135 -1.37 -9.30 8.35
C SER A 135 -1.70 -10.72 7.89
N GLY A 136 -2.10 -11.58 8.83
CA GLY A 136 -2.49 -12.95 8.54
C GLY A 136 -3.73 -13.04 7.65
N TYR A 137 -4.75 -12.24 7.95
CA TYR A 137 -5.98 -12.17 7.16
C TYR A 137 -5.73 -11.64 5.74
N ALA A 138 -4.99 -10.54 5.64
CA ALA A 138 -4.66 -9.93 4.35
C ALA A 138 -3.86 -10.89 3.45
N MET A 139 -2.93 -11.66 4.03
CA MET A 139 -2.18 -12.69 3.32
C MET A 139 -3.11 -13.80 2.80
N LYS A 140 -3.99 -14.33 3.65
CA LYS A 140 -4.93 -15.40 3.29
C LYS A 140 -5.92 -14.92 2.23
N LEU A 141 -6.47 -13.71 2.38
CA LEU A 141 -7.40 -13.13 1.43
C LEU A 141 -6.75 -12.87 0.07
N ALA A 142 -5.56 -12.30 0.04
CA ALA A 142 -4.80 -12.10 -1.18
C ALA A 142 -4.52 -13.42 -1.92
N ALA A 143 -4.21 -14.50 -1.16
CA ALA A 143 -4.02 -15.83 -1.73
C ALA A 143 -5.32 -16.42 -2.28
N LYS A 144 -6.46 -16.31 -1.56
CA LYS A 144 -7.79 -16.76 -2.02
C LYS A 144 -8.22 -16.04 -3.29
N MET A 145 -7.92 -14.75 -3.40
CA MET A 145 -8.18 -13.96 -4.61
C MET A 145 -7.21 -14.25 -5.77
N GLY A 146 -6.29 -15.21 -5.62
CA GLY A 146 -5.37 -15.62 -6.66
C GLY A 146 -4.27 -14.62 -7.00
N LEU A 147 -3.91 -13.72 -6.08
CA LEU A 147 -2.87 -12.74 -6.32
C LEU A 147 -1.48 -13.39 -6.44
N PRO A 148 -0.55 -12.77 -7.18
CA PRO A 148 0.85 -13.22 -7.25
C PRO A 148 1.50 -13.29 -5.87
N LYS A 149 2.50 -14.17 -5.69
CA LYS A 149 3.23 -14.34 -4.42
C LYS A 149 3.78 -13.03 -3.86
N ASP A 150 4.26 -12.15 -4.73
CA ASP A 150 4.78 -10.83 -4.35
C ASP A 150 3.69 -9.92 -3.74
N ASP A 151 2.47 -9.97 -4.27
CA ASP A 151 1.35 -9.18 -3.78
C ASP A 151 0.81 -9.78 -2.47
N ILE A 152 0.81 -11.11 -2.33
CA ILE A 152 0.50 -11.81 -1.08
C ILE A 152 1.49 -11.40 0.03
N GLN A 153 2.80 -11.40 -0.28
CA GLN A 153 3.81 -10.94 0.67
C GLN A 153 3.67 -9.44 0.98
N THR A 154 3.30 -8.63 -0.02
CA THR A 154 3.03 -7.21 0.19
C THR A 154 1.85 -6.99 1.11
N ALA A 155 0.75 -7.73 0.94
CA ALA A 155 -0.42 -7.68 1.81
C ALA A 155 -0.04 -8.02 3.26
N LYS A 156 0.75 -9.09 3.46
CA LYS A 156 1.27 -9.48 4.77
C LYS A 156 2.04 -8.35 5.45
N VAL A 157 3.03 -7.79 4.77
CA VAL A 157 3.90 -6.75 5.36
C VAL A 157 3.14 -5.45 5.57
N ALA A 158 2.25 -5.08 4.65
CA ALA A 158 1.42 -3.90 4.80
C ALA A 158 0.47 -4.01 6.00
N GLY A 159 -0.08 -5.22 6.28
CA GLY A 159 -0.87 -5.49 7.48
C GLY A 159 -0.09 -5.28 8.78
N LEU A 160 1.22 -5.64 8.82
CA LEU A 160 2.06 -5.37 9.99
C LEU A 160 2.35 -3.87 10.19
N LEU A 161 2.42 -3.11 9.11
CA LEU A 161 2.93 -1.74 9.12
C LEU A 161 1.84 -0.66 9.03
N HIS A 162 0.57 -1.03 8.79
CA HIS A 162 -0.48 -0.05 8.47
C HIS A 162 -0.67 0.99 9.58
N ASP A 163 -0.51 0.59 10.82
CA ASP A 163 -0.80 1.35 12.03
C ASP A 163 0.43 1.82 12.82
N ILE A 164 1.67 1.58 12.34
CA ILE A 164 2.87 1.97 13.10
C ILE A 164 2.96 3.47 13.38
N GLY A 165 2.33 4.30 12.57
CA GLY A 165 2.25 5.75 12.74
C GLY A 165 1.44 6.20 13.95
N LYS A 166 0.68 5.31 14.61
CA LYS A 166 0.02 5.60 15.88
C LYS A 166 0.99 5.98 16.99
N ILE A 167 2.26 5.64 16.84
CA ILE A 167 3.31 6.10 17.76
C ILE A 167 3.37 7.64 17.84
N GLY A 168 3.04 8.35 16.76
CA GLY A 168 2.99 9.81 16.70
C GLY A 168 1.72 10.44 17.29
N ILE A 169 0.69 9.65 17.56
CA ILE A 169 -0.59 10.17 18.07
C ILE A 169 -0.52 10.40 19.59
N PRO A 170 -1.01 11.50 20.12
CA PRO A 170 -1.07 11.75 21.57
C PRO A 170 -1.80 10.65 22.32
N GLU A 171 -1.25 10.21 23.45
CA GLU A 171 -1.82 9.14 24.27
C GLU A 171 -3.24 9.47 24.78
N SER A 172 -3.49 10.75 25.06
CA SER A 172 -4.82 11.24 25.46
C SER A 172 -5.90 11.01 24.39
N ILE A 173 -5.51 10.94 23.10
CA ILE A 173 -6.41 10.64 21.99
C ILE A 173 -6.53 9.13 21.81
N LEU A 174 -5.40 8.39 21.82
CA LEU A 174 -5.38 6.93 21.66
C LEU A 174 -6.19 6.21 22.74
N LYS A 175 -6.04 6.65 24.01
CA LYS A 175 -6.68 6.03 25.18
C LYS A 175 -8.00 6.69 25.59
N LYS A 176 -8.56 7.58 24.76
CA LYS A 176 -9.80 8.27 25.09
C LYS A 176 -10.97 7.31 25.21
N LYS A 177 -11.64 7.33 26.36
CA LYS A 177 -12.89 6.60 26.55
C LYS A 177 -14.03 7.39 25.94
N GLY A 178 -14.60 6.89 24.85
CA GLY A 178 -15.71 7.53 24.15
C GLY A 178 -15.36 8.04 22.77
N LYS A 179 -16.25 8.82 22.17
CA LYS A 179 -16.06 9.35 20.81
C LYS A 179 -15.00 10.45 20.80
N LEU A 180 -14.16 10.45 19.76
CA LEU A 180 -13.26 11.55 19.47
C LEU A 180 -14.08 12.79 19.04
N THR A 181 -13.59 13.99 19.37
CA THR A 181 -14.09 15.22 18.71
C THR A 181 -13.61 15.26 17.27
N ASP A 182 -14.15 16.18 16.46
CA ASP A 182 -13.73 16.31 15.06
C ASP A 182 -12.24 16.67 14.98
N GLU A 183 -11.73 17.53 15.86
CA GLU A 183 -10.31 17.90 15.91
C GLU A 183 -9.42 16.72 16.31
N GLU A 184 -9.83 15.96 17.31
CA GLU A 184 -9.11 14.75 17.73
C GLU A 184 -9.13 13.68 16.63
N TYR A 185 -10.22 13.58 15.88
CA TYR A 185 -10.33 12.66 14.75
C TYR A 185 -9.39 13.07 13.60
N GLU A 186 -9.26 14.38 13.31
CA GLU A 186 -8.26 14.87 12.35
C GLU A 186 -6.83 14.50 12.78
N VAL A 187 -6.50 14.64 14.07
CA VAL A 187 -5.22 14.20 14.61
C VAL A 187 -5.05 12.68 14.47
N MET A 188 -6.10 11.90 14.78
CA MET A 188 -6.04 10.43 14.62
C MET A 188 -5.72 10.03 13.17
N LYS A 189 -6.32 10.69 12.18
CA LYS A 189 -6.07 10.38 10.75
C LYS A 189 -4.61 10.54 10.33
N THR A 190 -3.83 11.37 11.03
CA THR A 190 -2.42 11.58 10.69
C THR A 190 -1.56 10.32 10.90
N HIS A 191 -2.07 9.26 11.60
CA HIS A 191 -1.30 8.02 11.74
C HIS A 191 -0.96 7.38 10.39
N VAL A 192 -1.81 7.55 9.36
CA VAL A 192 -1.55 7.04 8.02
C VAL A 192 -0.29 7.68 7.43
N GLU A 193 -0.20 9.00 7.47
CA GLU A 193 0.95 9.76 6.97
C GLU A 193 2.21 9.45 7.80
N ASN A 194 2.07 9.41 9.12
CA ASN A 194 3.16 9.02 10.02
C ASN A 194 3.67 7.60 9.72
N SER A 195 2.76 6.64 9.43
CA SER A 195 3.15 5.27 9.02
C SER A 195 4.01 5.30 7.75
N ILE A 196 3.62 6.10 6.77
CA ILE A 196 4.34 6.23 5.51
C ILE A 196 5.73 6.86 5.73
N GLU A 197 5.82 7.90 6.56
CA GLU A 197 7.10 8.52 6.91
C GLU A 197 8.04 7.48 7.54
N MET A 198 7.55 6.68 8.49
CA MET A 198 8.35 5.63 9.11
C MET A 198 8.77 4.54 8.12
N ILE A 199 7.86 4.10 7.23
CA ILE A 199 8.15 3.10 6.19
C ILE A 199 9.25 3.59 5.25
N HIS A 200 9.34 4.89 4.96
CA HIS A 200 10.40 5.43 4.13
C HIS A 200 11.82 5.24 4.71
N PHE A 201 11.95 5.10 6.02
CA PHE A 201 13.24 4.78 6.67
C PHE A 201 13.55 3.28 6.68
N LEU A 202 12.59 2.41 6.38
CA LEU A 202 12.83 0.97 6.28
C LEU A 202 13.40 0.62 4.90
N PRO A 203 14.59 -0.01 4.84
CA PRO A 203 15.20 -0.37 3.55
C PRO A 203 14.27 -1.26 2.72
N ASN A 204 14.08 -0.88 1.46
CA ASN A 204 13.32 -1.64 0.48
C ASN A 204 11.83 -1.91 0.80
N MET A 205 11.20 -1.14 1.71
CA MET A 205 9.80 -1.32 2.12
C MET A 205 8.80 -0.40 1.40
N ASN A 206 9.24 0.51 0.54
CA ASN A 206 8.34 1.46 -0.14
C ASN A 206 7.21 0.81 -0.97
N TYR A 207 7.33 -0.48 -1.30
CA TYR A 207 6.32 -1.22 -2.06
C TYR A 207 5.02 -1.44 -1.29
N VAL A 208 5.03 -1.35 0.04
CA VAL A 208 3.82 -1.48 0.87
C VAL A 208 3.05 -0.16 0.99
N ILE A 209 3.69 0.98 0.69
CA ILE A 209 3.10 2.32 0.87
C ILE A 209 1.73 2.48 0.20
N PRO A 210 1.49 2.04 -1.06
CA PRO A 210 0.17 2.20 -1.66
C PRO A 210 -0.95 1.51 -0.87
N ALA A 211 -0.69 0.35 -0.28
CA ALA A 211 -1.65 -0.36 0.55
C ALA A 211 -1.88 0.35 1.88
N VAL A 212 -0.78 0.73 2.57
CA VAL A 212 -0.85 1.45 3.84
C VAL A 212 -1.51 2.82 3.69
N LEU A 213 -1.19 3.57 2.62
CA LEU A 213 -1.81 4.89 2.35
C LEU A 213 -3.33 4.80 2.22
N SER A 214 -3.84 3.71 1.66
CA SER A 214 -5.24 3.61 1.24
C SER A 214 -6.10 2.67 2.10
N HIS A 215 -5.59 2.16 3.23
CA HIS A 215 -6.36 1.22 4.05
C HIS A 215 -7.58 1.84 4.75
N HIS A 216 -7.64 3.15 4.86
CA HIS A 216 -8.81 3.88 5.36
C HIS A 216 -9.61 4.59 4.25
N GLU A 217 -9.26 4.36 2.98
CA GLU A 217 -10.13 4.77 1.89
C GLU A 217 -11.40 3.91 1.89
N ARG A 218 -12.50 4.54 1.49
CA ARG A 218 -13.79 3.87 1.39
C ARG A 218 -14.20 3.72 -0.07
N TYR A 219 -14.83 2.63 -0.40
CA TYR A 219 -15.27 2.36 -1.77
C TYR A 219 -16.19 3.45 -2.34
N ASP A 220 -16.97 4.12 -1.47
CA ASP A 220 -17.85 5.24 -1.81
C ASP A 220 -17.11 6.60 -1.95
N GLY A 221 -15.80 6.65 -1.68
CA GLY A 221 -14.98 7.86 -1.76
C GLY A 221 -15.06 8.79 -0.55
N LYS A 222 -15.68 8.34 0.56
CA LYS A 222 -15.81 9.12 1.81
C LYS A 222 -14.70 8.77 2.82
N GLY A 223 -13.66 8.08 2.39
CA GLY A 223 -12.50 7.71 3.19
C GLY A 223 -11.43 8.79 3.25
N TYR A 224 -10.28 8.43 3.79
CA TYR A 224 -9.12 9.30 3.90
C TYR A 224 -7.82 8.51 3.65
N PRO A 225 -6.70 9.18 3.34
CA PRO A 225 -6.50 10.63 3.27
C PRO A 225 -6.90 11.25 1.92
N GLY A 226 -7.03 10.47 0.84
CA GLY A 226 -7.19 10.96 -0.52
C GLY A 226 -8.65 11.11 -0.98
N GLY A 227 -9.61 10.45 -0.33
CA GLY A 227 -11.00 10.37 -0.78
C GLY A 227 -11.13 9.63 -2.13
N VAL A 228 -10.23 8.65 -2.37
CA VAL A 228 -10.20 7.86 -3.59
C VAL A 228 -11.39 6.90 -3.60
N LYS A 229 -11.97 6.63 -4.78
CA LYS A 229 -13.23 5.89 -4.91
C LYS A 229 -13.10 4.63 -5.77
N GLY A 230 -13.84 3.60 -5.38
CA GLY A 230 -14.03 2.39 -6.19
C GLY A 230 -12.72 1.67 -6.45
N THR A 231 -12.51 1.24 -7.69
CA THR A 231 -11.31 0.51 -8.11
C THR A 231 -10.07 1.39 -8.30
N ASP A 232 -10.21 2.73 -8.19
CA ASP A 232 -9.05 3.62 -8.14
C ASP A 232 -8.27 3.46 -6.81
N ILE A 233 -8.91 2.91 -5.77
CA ILE A 233 -8.22 2.50 -4.55
C ILE A 233 -7.36 1.27 -4.86
N PRO A 234 -6.05 1.26 -4.53
CA PRO A 234 -5.19 0.09 -4.70
C PRO A 234 -5.82 -1.18 -4.10
N LEU A 235 -5.79 -2.30 -4.83
CA LEU A 235 -6.45 -3.54 -4.39
C LEU A 235 -6.00 -3.98 -2.99
N LEU A 236 -4.69 -3.90 -2.71
CA LEU A 236 -4.16 -4.27 -1.39
C LEU A 236 -4.64 -3.34 -0.27
N GLY A 237 -4.95 -2.07 -0.57
CA GLY A 237 -5.59 -1.16 0.38
C GLY A 237 -7.04 -1.57 0.68
N ARG A 238 -7.80 -1.98 -0.37
CA ARG A 238 -9.16 -2.50 -0.21
C ARG A 238 -9.18 -3.80 0.60
N ILE A 239 -8.18 -4.67 0.42
CA ILE A 239 -7.98 -5.89 1.22
C ILE A 239 -7.71 -5.52 2.67
N LEU A 240 -6.78 -4.59 2.95
CA LEU A 240 -6.49 -4.16 4.31
C LEU A 240 -7.71 -3.55 4.99
N ALA A 241 -8.49 -2.71 4.30
CA ALA A 241 -9.69 -2.08 4.86
C ALA A 241 -10.71 -3.11 5.40
N VAL A 242 -10.92 -4.21 4.68
CA VAL A 242 -11.81 -5.30 5.10
C VAL A 242 -11.22 -6.05 6.29
N CYS A 243 -9.93 -6.43 6.22
CA CYS A 243 -9.25 -7.20 7.27
C CYS A 243 -9.12 -6.42 8.58
N ASP A 244 -8.76 -5.13 8.51
CA ASP A 244 -8.67 -4.23 9.66
C ASP A 244 -10.04 -4.07 10.34
N SER A 245 -11.08 -3.78 9.55
CA SER A 245 -12.44 -3.63 10.08
C SER A 245 -12.96 -4.91 10.73
N PHE A 246 -12.67 -6.07 10.15
CA PHE A 246 -13.04 -7.36 10.73
C PHE A 246 -12.33 -7.58 12.06
N ASP A 247 -11.00 -7.45 12.12
CA ASP A 247 -10.26 -7.65 13.37
C ASP A 247 -10.71 -6.66 14.45
N ALA A 248 -10.98 -5.41 14.07
CA ALA A 248 -11.51 -4.40 14.98
C ALA A 248 -12.86 -4.76 15.60
N MET A 249 -13.64 -5.61 14.96
CA MET A 249 -14.92 -6.11 15.48
C MET A 249 -14.77 -7.34 16.37
N VAL A 250 -13.97 -8.32 15.96
CA VAL A 250 -13.87 -9.64 16.63
C VAL A 250 -12.80 -9.72 17.70
N SER A 251 -11.90 -8.73 17.78
CA SER A 251 -10.87 -8.68 18.81
C SER A 251 -11.34 -7.89 20.03
N ARG A 252 -11.02 -8.41 21.22
CA ARG A 252 -11.33 -7.73 22.48
C ARG A 252 -10.44 -6.50 22.64
N ARG A 253 -11.03 -5.35 22.94
CA ARG A 253 -10.32 -4.10 23.21
C ARG A 253 -10.48 -3.70 24.66
N ALA A 254 -9.56 -2.90 25.19
CA ALA A 254 -9.59 -2.44 26.59
C ALA A 254 -10.94 -1.84 27.01
N TYR A 255 -11.73 -1.38 26.06
CA TYR A 255 -12.99 -0.65 26.28
C TYR A 255 -14.19 -1.24 25.53
N LYS A 256 -14.03 -2.39 24.85
CA LYS A 256 -15.10 -3.01 24.06
C LYS A 256 -14.90 -4.53 24.04
N ASP A 257 -15.93 -5.29 24.41
CA ASP A 257 -15.93 -6.73 24.24
C ASP A 257 -15.89 -7.11 22.75
N ALA A 258 -15.31 -8.27 22.45
CA ALA A 258 -15.32 -8.82 21.10
C ALA A 258 -16.78 -9.07 20.66
N LEU A 259 -17.07 -8.72 19.41
CA LEU A 259 -18.33 -9.07 18.76
C LEU A 259 -18.19 -10.45 18.13
N SER A 260 -19.33 -11.12 17.89
CA SER A 260 -19.28 -12.42 17.23
C SER A 260 -18.85 -12.31 15.76
N VAL A 261 -18.33 -13.42 15.24
CA VAL A 261 -17.93 -13.51 13.82
C VAL A 261 -19.13 -13.29 12.91
N GLU A 262 -20.31 -13.82 13.28
CA GLU A 262 -21.57 -13.64 12.53
C GLU A 262 -21.98 -12.16 12.47
N TYR A 263 -21.79 -11.42 13.58
CA TYR A 263 -22.03 -9.98 13.57
C TYR A 263 -21.09 -9.27 12.60
N ALA A 264 -19.81 -9.61 12.65
CA ALA A 264 -18.79 -9.01 11.77
C ALA A 264 -19.08 -9.31 10.28
N ILE A 265 -19.47 -10.54 9.95
CA ILE A 265 -19.94 -10.90 8.59
C ILE A 265 -21.10 -10.00 8.18
N GLY A 266 -22.11 -9.84 9.05
CA GLY A 266 -23.26 -8.98 8.76
C GLY A 266 -22.90 -7.53 8.51
N GLU A 267 -21.88 -6.99 9.19
CA GLU A 267 -21.38 -5.62 8.95
C GLU A 267 -20.59 -5.52 7.65
N LEU A 268 -19.79 -6.54 7.30
CA LEU A 268 -19.11 -6.61 6.01
C LEU A 268 -20.12 -6.63 4.85
N GLU A 269 -21.18 -7.45 4.95
CA GLU A 269 -22.26 -7.49 3.98
C GLU A 269 -22.95 -6.15 3.77
N LYS A 270 -23.32 -5.47 4.84
CA LYS A 270 -23.92 -4.13 4.81
C LYS A 270 -22.98 -3.07 4.22
N GLY A 271 -21.68 -3.26 4.41
CA GLY A 271 -20.65 -2.34 3.95
C GLY A 271 -20.28 -2.47 2.47
N LYS A 272 -20.70 -3.54 1.77
CA LYS A 272 -20.44 -3.77 0.34
C LYS A 272 -20.91 -2.58 -0.52
N GLY A 273 -20.05 -2.11 -1.40
CA GLY A 273 -20.33 -0.98 -2.30
C GLY A 273 -20.30 0.40 -1.64
N THR A 274 -20.16 0.48 -0.31
CA THR A 274 -20.05 1.73 0.44
C THR A 274 -18.70 1.84 1.15
N GLN A 275 -18.51 1.17 2.25
CA GLN A 275 -17.22 1.14 2.94
C GLN A 275 -16.25 0.21 2.22
N PHE A 276 -16.69 -0.95 1.80
CA PHE A 276 -15.87 -2.03 1.27
C PHE A 276 -16.11 -2.25 -0.22
N ASP A 277 -15.06 -2.71 -0.88
CA ASP A 277 -15.16 -3.28 -2.22
C ASP A 277 -16.03 -4.56 -2.15
N PRO A 278 -17.09 -4.68 -2.97
CA PRO A 278 -17.98 -5.83 -2.94
C PRO A 278 -17.26 -7.16 -3.16
N ASP A 279 -16.35 -7.22 -4.14
CA ASP A 279 -15.66 -8.45 -4.52
C ASP A 279 -14.66 -8.87 -3.43
N VAL A 280 -13.98 -7.89 -2.81
CA VAL A 280 -13.04 -8.15 -1.70
C VAL A 280 -13.78 -8.60 -0.45
N ALA A 281 -14.90 -7.97 -0.12
CA ALA A 281 -15.70 -8.33 1.04
C ALA A 281 -16.32 -9.72 0.87
N GLU A 282 -16.85 -10.05 -0.33
CA GLU A 282 -17.36 -11.39 -0.65
C GLU A 282 -16.28 -12.45 -0.46
N ALA A 283 -15.11 -12.27 -1.10
CA ALA A 283 -14.02 -13.23 -1.00
C ALA A 283 -13.54 -13.43 0.45
N PHE A 284 -13.63 -12.38 1.29
CA PHE A 284 -13.26 -12.49 2.71
C PHE A 284 -14.32 -13.23 3.54
N ILE A 285 -15.61 -13.00 3.28
CA ILE A 285 -16.71 -13.72 3.93
C ILE A 285 -16.59 -15.21 3.63
N GLU A 286 -16.43 -15.58 2.35
CA GLU A 286 -16.19 -16.98 1.97
C GLU A 286 -14.94 -17.56 2.66
N LEU A 287 -13.86 -16.78 2.79
CA LEU A 287 -12.66 -17.23 3.50
C LEU A 287 -12.94 -17.52 4.98
N ILE A 288 -13.72 -16.66 5.66
CA ILE A 288 -14.12 -16.87 7.05
C ILE A 288 -14.95 -18.13 7.23
N GLU A 289 -15.87 -18.42 6.28
CA GLU A 289 -16.73 -19.60 6.31
C GLU A 289 -15.96 -20.90 6.05
N GLU A 290 -14.95 -20.86 5.17
CA GLU A 290 -14.12 -22.02 4.81
C GLU A 290 -13.03 -22.36 5.82
N ASP A 291 -12.52 -21.38 6.56
CA ASP A 291 -11.37 -21.56 7.48
C ASP A 291 -11.81 -21.53 8.95
N PRO A 292 -11.83 -22.70 9.63
CA PRO A 292 -12.22 -22.77 11.04
C PRO A 292 -11.40 -21.92 11.99
N SER A 293 -10.20 -21.48 11.59
CA SER A 293 -9.33 -20.66 12.44
C SER A 293 -9.93 -19.30 12.78
N PHE A 294 -10.92 -18.83 12.00
CA PHE A 294 -11.64 -17.59 12.29
C PHE A 294 -12.69 -17.75 13.39
N GLN A 295 -13.17 -19.00 13.62
CA GLN A 295 -14.22 -19.30 14.61
C GLN A 295 -13.68 -19.39 16.04
N VAL A 296 -12.39 -19.67 16.21
CA VAL A 296 -11.80 -19.95 17.53
C VAL A 296 -11.55 -18.66 18.36
N LYS A 297 -11.57 -17.50 17.75
CA LYS A 297 -11.29 -16.21 18.44
C LYS A 297 -12.47 -15.62 19.21
N ALA A 298 -13.66 -16.19 19.09
CA ALA A 298 -14.89 -15.70 19.72
C ALA A 298 -15.18 -16.34 21.09
N SER A 299 -14.26 -17.14 21.66
CA SER A 299 -14.44 -17.86 22.94
C SER A 299 -13.57 -17.28 24.08
#